data_bdb93d6cc593207fca7d08f8252a5aab
#
_entry.id   bdb93d6cc593207fca7d08f8252a5aab
#
_cell.length_a   1.000
_cell.length_b   1.000
_cell.length_c   1.000
_cell.angle_alpha   90.00
_cell.angle_beta   90.00
_cell.angle_gamma   90.00
#
_symmetry.space_group_name_H-M   'P 1'
#
loop_
_entity.id
_entity.type
_entity.pdbx_description
1 polymer ?
#
loop_
_entity_poly.entity_id
_entity_poly.type
_entity_poly.pdbx_seq_one_letter_code
_entity_poly.pdbx_strand_id
1 'polypeptide(L)'
;MTAKKLPRIDESSLPTNWKVATLADVTEYIQRGKGPKYIDRSNLPVINQKCIRWFGIQKEHLKYVDPEQWSSWGEERYVRLGDVLWNSTGTGTIGRAAIIRSLAPGEKYVVDSHVTIVRPRNIDPQYVHYWIMSPSVQGSIEAMQSGSTNQVELSKSAVEALPIPVAPQEQQKRIVAEIEKQFSRLDEAIANLKRVKANLKRYKASVLKAAVEGKLTEDWRKQHPNVEPARKLLERILAERRAKWSGKGKYKEPTPPDTNDLPSLPKGWTWARLEQVGVTFGGLTKNPKRAKLIKKLPYLRVANVYANELRLDEIEHIEVAPFVCTAARGF
;
A
#
# COMPACT_ATOMS: atom_id res chain seq x y z
N MET A 1 -17.07 -4.03 38.79
CA MET A 1 -15.80 -4.29 38.05
C MET A 1 -16.05 -5.48 37.13
N THR A 2 -16.29 -5.23 35.85
CA THR A 2 -16.43 -6.29 34.84
C THR A 2 -15.12 -7.05 34.73
N ALA A 3 -15.15 -8.37 34.93
CA ALA A 3 -13.99 -9.22 34.80
C ALA A 3 -13.39 -9.02 33.38
N LYS A 4 -12.11 -8.63 33.31
CA LYS A 4 -11.37 -8.49 32.06
C LYS A 4 -11.42 -9.84 31.34
N LYS A 5 -11.97 -9.86 30.13
CA LYS A 5 -12.04 -11.09 29.33
C LYS A 5 -10.69 -11.38 28.68
N LEU A 6 -9.86 -12.14 29.37
CA LEU A 6 -8.67 -12.76 28.77
C LEU A 6 -9.08 -13.77 27.68
N PRO A 7 -8.21 -14.05 26.69
CA PRO A 7 -8.46 -15.10 25.74
C PRO A 7 -8.67 -16.44 26.47
N ARG A 8 -9.70 -17.18 26.10
CA ARG A 8 -9.97 -18.49 26.66
C ARG A 8 -9.26 -19.53 25.85
N ILE A 9 -8.52 -20.41 26.52
CA ILE A 9 -7.95 -21.62 25.95
C ILE A 9 -8.82 -22.77 26.42
N ASP A 10 -9.39 -23.50 25.47
CA ASP A 10 -10.09 -24.75 25.79
C ASP A 10 -9.04 -25.85 25.99
N GLU A 11 -8.76 -26.15 27.25
CA GLU A 11 -7.76 -27.17 27.63
C GLU A 11 -8.10 -28.57 27.09
N SER A 12 -9.38 -28.87 26.91
CA SER A 12 -9.83 -30.14 26.37
C SER A 12 -9.46 -30.33 24.89
N SER A 13 -9.25 -29.22 24.16
CA SER A 13 -8.83 -29.24 22.78
C SER A 13 -7.32 -29.29 22.57
N LEU A 14 -6.53 -29.15 23.63
CA LEU A 14 -5.07 -29.21 23.57
C LEU A 14 -4.55 -30.66 23.51
N PRO A 15 -3.43 -30.90 22.82
CA PRO A 15 -2.73 -32.18 22.89
C PRO A 15 -2.40 -32.55 24.33
N THR A 16 -2.45 -33.83 24.66
CA THR A 16 -2.35 -34.38 26.04
C THR A 16 -1.09 -33.95 26.82
N ASN A 17 -0.02 -33.60 26.08
CA ASN A 17 1.27 -33.18 26.67
C ASN A 17 1.46 -31.66 26.72
N TRP A 18 0.40 -30.88 26.37
CA TRP A 18 0.40 -29.44 26.51
C TRP A 18 -0.20 -29.02 27.83
N LYS A 19 0.20 -27.85 28.31
CA LYS A 19 -0.33 -27.25 29.55
C LYS A 19 -0.71 -25.79 29.27
N VAL A 20 -1.66 -25.29 30.02
CA VAL A 20 -1.93 -23.82 30.03
C VAL A 20 -1.15 -23.21 31.19
N ALA A 21 -0.44 -22.14 30.94
CA ALA A 21 0.26 -21.31 31.90
C ALA A 21 -0.12 -19.85 31.68
N THR A 22 0.31 -18.97 32.58
CA THR A 22 0.25 -17.52 32.35
C THR A 22 1.58 -17.01 31.78
N LEU A 23 1.58 -15.83 31.17
CA LEU A 23 2.85 -15.20 30.77
C LEU A 23 3.78 -15.00 31.96
N ALA A 24 3.25 -14.71 33.16
CA ALA A 24 4.05 -14.60 34.38
C ALA A 24 4.82 -15.89 34.69
N ASP A 25 4.22 -17.07 34.45
CA ASP A 25 4.84 -18.37 34.75
C ASP A 25 6.01 -18.70 33.82
N VAL A 26 6.00 -18.16 32.58
CA VAL A 26 6.96 -18.48 31.53
C VAL A 26 7.91 -17.34 31.19
N THR A 27 7.93 -16.27 31.99
CA THR A 27 8.80 -15.13 31.82
C THR A 27 9.59 -14.80 33.09
N GLU A 28 10.77 -14.23 32.94
CA GLU A 28 11.57 -13.73 34.06
C GLU A 28 11.40 -12.21 34.27
N TYR A 29 10.85 -11.50 33.28
CA TYR A 29 10.70 -10.05 33.37
C TYR A 29 9.51 -9.58 32.52
N ILE A 30 8.57 -8.91 33.15
CA ILE A 30 7.47 -8.20 32.49
C ILE A 30 7.44 -6.81 33.08
N GLN A 31 7.86 -5.81 32.30
CA GLN A 31 7.89 -4.45 32.79
C GLN A 31 7.75 -3.44 31.64
N ARG A 32 6.92 -2.42 31.87
CA ARG A 32 6.82 -1.27 31.02
C ARG A 32 8.10 -0.41 31.15
N GLY A 33 8.52 0.20 30.07
CA GLY A 33 9.63 1.15 30.07
C GLY A 33 9.33 2.43 30.84
N LYS A 34 10.30 3.35 30.83
CA LYS A 34 10.19 4.68 31.43
C LYS A 34 10.04 5.74 30.35
N GLY A 35 9.37 6.86 30.66
CA GLY A 35 9.41 8.06 29.83
C GLY A 35 10.73 8.82 30.09
N PRO A 36 11.72 8.79 29.20
CA PRO A 36 12.96 9.53 29.39
C PRO A 36 12.80 10.99 28.98
N LYS A 37 13.74 11.83 29.43
CA LYS A 37 14.02 13.08 28.75
C LYS A 37 14.68 12.74 27.42
N TYR A 38 14.03 13.12 26.32
CA TYR A 38 14.51 12.85 24.98
C TYR A 38 15.48 13.93 24.50
N ILE A 39 16.52 13.49 23.80
CA ILE A 39 17.41 14.35 23.03
C ILE A 39 17.53 13.83 21.59
N ASP A 40 18.09 14.64 20.70
CA ASP A 40 18.17 14.30 19.28
C ASP A 40 19.08 13.10 19.00
N ARG A 41 20.17 12.93 19.76
CA ARG A 41 21.13 11.83 19.58
C ARG A 41 21.93 11.54 20.85
N SER A 42 22.07 10.25 21.19
CA SER A 42 22.98 9.74 22.22
C SER A 42 23.37 8.30 21.93
N ASN A 43 24.17 7.69 22.81
CA ASN A 43 24.53 6.28 22.71
C ASN A 43 23.49 5.35 23.33
N LEU A 44 22.39 5.86 23.85
CA LEU A 44 21.29 5.05 24.40
C LEU A 44 19.98 5.30 23.63
N PRO A 45 19.74 4.54 22.56
CA PRO A 45 18.52 4.64 21.79
C PRO A 45 17.32 4.03 22.54
N VAL A 46 16.15 4.63 22.31
CA VAL A 46 14.87 4.26 22.89
C VAL A 46 13.97 3.68 21.82
N ILE A 47 13.54 2.45 21.99
CA ILE A 47 12.48 1.85 21.19
C ILE A 47 11.14 2.31 21.74
N ASN A 48 10.44 3.12 20.99
CA ASN A 48 9.11 3.63 21.30
C ASN A 48 8.02 2.91 20.50
N GLN A 49 6.75 3.19 20.82
CA GLN A 49 5.61 2.55 20.15
C GLN A 49 5.61 2.68 18.62
N LYS A 50 6.24 3.72 18.03
CA LYS A 50 6.32 3.91 16.59
C LYS A 50 7.33 2.97 15.93
N CYS A 51 8.31 2.51 16.70
CA CYS A 51 9.31 1.56 16.21
C CYS A 51 8.68 0.16 16.02
N ILE A 52 7.67 -0.20 16.81
CA ILE A 52 7.09 -1.56 16.83
C ILE A 52 6.03 -1.69 15.74
N ARG A 53 6.27 -2.60 14.80
CA ARG A 53 5.40 -2.92 13.67
C ARG A 53 5.07 -4.41 13.66
N TRP A 54 4.03 -4.79 12.93
CA TRP A 54 3.65 -6.18 12.73
C TRP A 54 4.73 -7.04 12.06
N PHE A 55 5.63 -6.41 11.33
CA PHE A 55 6.72 -7.06 10.58
C PHE A 55 8.12 -6.87 11.23
N GLY A 56 8.19 -6.31 12.45
CA GLY A 56 9.45 -6.12 13.16
C GLY A 56 9.65 -4.72 13.75
N ILE A 57 10.89 -4.36 14.01
CA ILE A 57 11.28 -3.10 14.65
C ILE A 57 11.86 -2.16 13.60
N GLN A 58 11.26 -0.98 13.45
CA GLN A 58 11.73 0.09 12.57
C GLN A 58 12.64 1.05 13.33
N LYS A 59 13.93 1.00 13.03
CA LYS A 59 14.96 1.82 13.71
C LYS A 59 14.91 3.31 13.32
N GLU A 60 14.27 3.68 12.22
CA GLU A 60 14.09 5.07 11.79
C GLU A 60 13.24 5.94 12.73
N HIS A 61 12.52 5.30 13.64
CA HIS A 61 11.69 5.99 14.63
C HIS A 61 12.31 6.01 16.03
N LEU A 62 13.57 5.58 16.17
CA LEU A 62 14.27 5.63 17.44
C LEU A 62 14.34 7.07 17.98
N LYS A 63 14.27 7.19 19.28
CA LYS A 63 14.61 8.38 20.05
C LYS A 63 15.79 8.06 20.96
N TYR A 64 16.29 9.05 21.70
CA TYR A 64 17.49 8.84 22.51
C TYR A 64 17.30 9.40 23.92
N VAL A 65 17.89 8.71 24.91
CA VAL A 65 17.90 9.15 26.31
C VAL A 65 18.97 10.21 26.51
N ASP A 66 18.66 11.26 27.29
CA ASP A 66 19.65 12.23 27.77
C ASP A 66 20.70 11.50 28.62
N PRO A 67 22.01 11.66 28.36
CA PRO A 67 23.07 11.00 29.12
C PRO A 67 22.98 11.21 30.63
N GLU A 68 22.49 12.34 31.11
CA GLU A 68 22.30 12.62 32.54
C GLU A 68 21.34 11.61 33.22
N GLN A 69 20.48 10.97 32.45
CA GLN A 69 19.52 9.99 32.96
C GLN A 69 19.99 8.54 32.86
N TRP A 70 21.13 8.26 32.23
CA TRP A 70 21.57 6.86 32.01
C TRP A 70 21.69 6.06 33.29
N SER A 71 22.19 6.64 34.35
CA SER A 71 22.34 5.98 35.66
C SER A 71 21.00 5.57 36.28
N SER A 72 19.89 6.14 35.84
CA SER A 72 18.55 5.78 36.30
C SER A 72 17.98 4.51 35.66
N TRP A 73 18.69 3.92 34.68
CA TRP A 73 18.31 2.70 33.97
C TRP A 73 19.09 1.51 34.52
N GLY A 74 18.45 0.68 35.35
CA GLY A 74 19.04 -0.58 35.82
C GLY A 74 19.26 -1.56 34.67
N GLU A 75 20.23 -2.46 34.83
CA GLU A 75 20.63 -3.45 33.82
C GLU A 75 19.46 -4.34 33.35
N GLU A 76 18.45 -4.58 34.19
CA GLU A 76 17.27 -5.34 33.87
C GLU A 76 16.37 -4.68 32.80
N ARG A 77 16.49 -3.35 32.65
CA ARG A 77 15.70 -2.55 31.73
C ARG A 77 16.28 -2.47 30.31
N TYR A 78 17.53 -2.90 30.16
CA TYR A 78 18.10 -3.01 28.82
C TYR A 78 17.45 -4.18 28.07
N VAL A 79 17.14 -3.93 26.81
CA VAL A 79 16.60 -4.92 25.90
C VAL A 79 17.62 -6.02 25.65
N ARG A 80 17.18 -7.26 25.67
CA ARG A 80 18.01 -8.47 25.44
C ARG A 80 17.51 -9.23 24.20
N LEU A 81 18.39 -10.06 23.68
CA LEU A 81 18.02 -11.01 22.63
C LEU A 81 16.89 -11.92 23.12
N GLY A 82 15.86 -12.08 22.32
CA GLY A 82 14.67 -12.86 22.66
C GLY A 82 13.59 -12.07 23.41
N ASP A 83 13.83 -10.82 23.84
CA ASP A 83 12.77 -10.00 24.42
C ASP A 83 11.66 -9.73 23.40
N VAL A 84 10.42 -9.92 23.82
CA VAL A 84 9.23 -9.50 23.06
C VAL A 84 8.81 -8.13 23.56
N LEU A 85 8.85 -7.15 22.68
CA LEU A 85 8.46 -5.77 22.94
C LEU A 85 7.00 -5.58 22.53
N TRP A 86 6.14 -5.27 23.50
CA TRP A 86 4.69 -5.19 23.31
C TRP A 86 4.17 -3.79 23.55
N ASN A 87 3.55 -3.18 22.53
CA ASN A 87 2.89 -1.89 22.70
C ASN A 87 1.71 -2.01 23.66
N SER A 88 1.86 -1.39 24.81
CA SER A 88 0.90 -1.43 25.90
C SER A 88 -0.03 -0.24 25.95
N THR A 89 0.18 0.78 25.09
CA THR A 89 -0.66 1.98 25.02
C THR A 89 -0.76 2.52 23.60
N GLY A 90 -1.62 3.49 23.40
CA GLY A 90 -1.76 4.26 22.17
C GLY A 90 -2.84 3.73 21.23
N THR A 91 -3.82 4.58 20.92
CA THR A 91 -4.89 4.28 19.98
C THR A 91 -4.32 3.87 18.62
N GLY A 92 -4.66 2.65 18.15
CA GLY A 92 -4.19 2.09 16.88
C GLY A 92 -2.76 1.50 16.89
N THR A 93 -2.03 1.54 18.02
CA THR A 93 -0.71 0.90 18.17
C THR A 93 -0.70 -0.18 19.24
N ILE A 94 -1.57 -0.08 20.23
CA ILE A 94 -1.73 -1.06 21.31
C ILE A 94 -1.93 -2.48 20.74
N GLY A 95 -1.32 -3.47 21.37
CA GLY A 95 -1.37 -4.87 20.92
C GLY A 95 -0.28 -5.28 19.94
N ARG A 96 0.36 -4.34 19.21
CA ARG A 96 1.48 -4.69 18.32
C ARG A 96 2.64 -5.20 19.13
N ALA A 97 3.26 -6.29 18.69
CA ALA A 97 4.44 -6.86 19.31
C ALA A 97 5.53 -7.13 18.27
N ALA A 98 6.79 -7.07 18.72
CA ALA A 98 7.95 -7.45 17.92
C ALA A 98 9.00 -8.09 18.84
N ILE A 99 9.75 -9.04 18.30
CA ILE A 99 10.82 -9.74 19.04
C ILE A 99 12.19 -9.19 18.66
N ILE A 100 13.10 -9.13 19.62
CA ILE A 100 14.51 -8.81 19.40
C ILE A 100 15.22 -10.07 18.88
N ARG A 101 15.45 -10.12 17.57
CA ARG A 101 16.10 -11.26 16.89
C ARG A 101 17.63 -11.16 16.83
N SER A 102 18.16 -9.94 16.91
CA SER A 102 19.61 -9.70 16.90
C SER A 102 19.95 -8.39 17.61
N LEU A 103 21.10 -8.37 18.23
CA LEU A 103 21.74 -7.19 18.79
C LEU A 103 23.23 -7.23 18.38
N ALA A 104 23.74 -6.12 17.84
CA ALA A 104 25.15 -6.03 17.54
C ALA A 104 26.00 -5.95 18.85
N PRO A 105 27.25 -6.40 18.84
CA PRO A 105 28.12 -6.26 20.02
C PRO A 105 28.19 -4.83 20.52
N GLY A 106 27.89 -4.62 21.81
CA GLY A 106 27.85 -3.29 22.44
C GLY A 106 26.59 -2.46 22.16
N GLU A 107 25.68 -2.93 21.35
CA GLU A 107 24.41 -2.23 21.08
C GLU A 107 23.46 -2.39 22.27
N LYS A 108 23.04 -1.27 22.85
CA LYS A 108 22.11 -1.24 23.99
C LYS A 108 20.88 -0.43 23.61
N TYR A 109 19.70 -0.93 23.98
CA TYR A 109 18.42 -0.25 23.81
C TYR A 109 17.65 -0.27 25.12
N VAL A 110 16.81 0.72 25.30
CA VAL A 110 15.74 0.73 26.31
C VAL A 110 14.41 0.96 25.63
N VAL A 111 13.32 0.76 26.34
CA VAL A 111 11.97 1.05 25.82
C VAL A 111 11.33 2.20 26.60
N ASP A 112 10.44 2.93 25.92
CA ASP A 112 9.69 4.02 26.57
C ASP A 112 8.47 3.50 27.37
N SER A 113 7.77 4.42 28.04
CA SER A 113 6.60 4.11 28.87
C SER A 113 5.39 3.55 28.10
N HIS A 114 5.45 3.48 26.77
CA HIS A 114 4.38 2.93 25.93
C HIS A 114 4.62 1.47 25.55
N VAL A 115 5.80 0.94 25.85
CA VAL A 115 6.23 -0.41 25.47
C VAL A 115 6.52 -1.25 26.70
N THR A 116 6.00 -2.46 26.75
CA THR A 116 6.30 -3.48 27.77
C THR A 116 7.32 -4.46 27.21
N ILE A 117 8.39 -4.73 27.98
CA ILE A 117 9.30 -5.84 27.75
C ILE A 117 8.66 -7.09 28.34
N VAL A 118 8.51 -8.12 27.55
CA VAL A 118 8.18 -9.49 27.98
C VAL A 118 9.41 -10.34 27.68
N ARG A 119 10.09 -10.83 28.74
CA ARG A 119 11.32 -11.62 28.64
C ARG A 119 11.04 -13.09 28.94
N PRO A 120 10.93 -13.94 27.94
CA PRO A 120 10.65 -15.34 28.12
C PRO A 120 11.77 -16.07 28.87
N ARG A 121 11.39 -17.10 29.66
CA ARG A 121 12.31 -18.02 30.36
C ARG A 121 11.77 -19.43 30.22
N ASN A 122 12.64 -20.37 29.85
CA ASN A 122 12.31 -21.80 29.67
C ASN A 122 11.21 -22.08 28.61
N ILE A 123 10.92 -21.10 27.73
CA ILE A 123 10.01 -21.22 26.60
C ILE A 123 10.66 -20.51 25.39
N ASP A 124 10.37 -20.99 24.20
CA ASP A 124 10.90 -20.36 22.97
C ASP A 124 10.37 -18.91 22.82
N PRO A 125 11.25 -17.89 22.75
CA PRO A 125 10.82 -16.51 22.65
C PRO A 125 9.99 -16.20 21.40
N GLN A 126 10.30 -16.85 20.27
CA GLN A 126 9.57 -16.69 19.02
C GLN A 126 8.17 -17.33 19.12
N TYR A 127 8.04 -18.43 19.87
CA TYR A 127 6.75 -19.04 20.17
C TYR A 127 5.85 -18.10 20.98
N VAL A 128 6.40 -17.45 22.03
CA VAL A 128 5.69 -16.43 22.83
C VAL A 128 5.28 -15.25 21.94
N HIS A 129 6.18 -14.77 21.08
CA HIS A 129 5.87 -13.69 20.14
C HIS A 129 4.70 -14.07 19.23
N TYR A 130 4.72 -15.26 18.61
CA TYR A 130 3.63 -15.70 17.73
C TYR A 130 2.32 -15.91 18.48
N TRP A 131 2.39 -16.38 19.74
CA TRP A 131 1.19 -16.45 20.57
C TRP A 131 0.57 -15.06 20.81
N ILE A 132 1.38 -14.09 21.21
CA ILE A 132 0.92 -12.70 21.39
C ILE A 132 0.33 -12.15 20.08
N MET A 133 0.89 -12.48 18.93
CA MET A 133 0.42 -12.06 17.61
C MET A 133 -0.80 -12.85 17.13
N SER A 134 -1.18 -13.93 17.80
CA SER A 134 -2.29 -14.81 17.37
C SER A 134 -3.64 -14.09 17.37
N PRO A 135 -4.60 -14.51 16.53
CA PRO A 135 -5.95 -13.96 16.53
C PRO A 135 -6.65 -14.06 17.89
N SER A 136 -6.35 -15.11 18.67
CA SER A 136 -6.92 -15.32 20.01
C SER A 136 -6.52 -14.22 20.97
N VAL A 137 -5.26 -13.81 20.99
CA VAL A 137 -4.77 -12.71 21.83
C VAL A 137 -5.18 -11.36 21.24
N GLN A 138 -4.97 -11.15 19.95
CA GLN A 138 -5.27 -9.88 19.30
C GLN A 138 -6.78 -9.53 19.34
N GLY A 139 -7.66 -10.52 19.20
CA GLY A 139 -9.10 -10.34 19.36
C GLY A 139 -9.54 -10.02 20.80
N SER A 140 -8.66 -10.24 21.79
CA SER A 140 -8.94 -9.96 23.22
C SER A 140 -8.33 -8.64 23.69
N ILE A 141 -7.50 -7.96 22.90
CA ILE A 141 -6.79 -6.74 23.29
C ILE A 141 -7.74 -5.67 23.86
N GLU A 142 -8.85 -5.41 23.18
CA GLU A 142 -9.85 -4.41 23.62
C GLU A 142 -10.43 -4.76 24.99
N ALA A 143 -10.73 -6.03 25.24
CA ALA A 143 -11.26 -6.48 26.53
C ALA A 143 -10.19 -6.51 27.64
N MET A 144 -8.91 -6.62 27.29
CA MET A 144 -7.78 -6.56 28.22
C MET A 144 -7.40 -5.14 28.62
N GLN A 145 -7.83 -4.13 27.86
CA GLN A 145 -7.51 -2.73 28.12
C GLN A 145 -8.15 -2.22 29.40
N SER A 146 -7.50 -1.21 29.98
CA SER A 146 -8.02 -0.40 31.09
C SER A 146 -7.75 1.07 30.76
N GLY A 147 -8.54 1.98 31.34
CA GLY A 147 -8.44 3.41 31.12
C GLY A 147 -9.67 4.01 30.43
N SER A 148 -9.68 5.32 30.26
CA SER A 148 -10.73 6.08 29.55
C SER A 148 -10.42 6.18 28.05
N THR A 149 -11.40 6.60 27.27
CA THR A 149 -11.45 6.61 25.79
C THR A 149 -10.19 7.12 25.08
N ASN A 150 -9.39 7.99 25.71
CA ASN A 150 -8.18 8.56 25.12
C ASN A 150 -6.86 8.04 25.73
N GLN A 151 -6.92 7.22 26.80
CA GLN A 151 -5.75 6.67 27.50
C GLN A 151 -5.95 5.19 27.83
N VAL A 152 -6.16 4.40 26.80
CA VAL A 152 -6.26 2.95 26.94
C VAL A 152 -4.87 2.32 27.10
N GLU A 153 -4.77 1.36 28.03
CA GLU A 153 -3.53 0.66 28.29
C GLU A 153 -3.72 -0.81 28.63
N LEU A 154 -2.75 -1.62 28.30
CA LEU A 154 -2.57 -2.96 28.84
C LEU A 154 -1.79 -2.84 30.15
N SER A 155 -2.46 -3.06 31.27
CA SER A 155 -1.81 -3.03 32.57
C SER A 155 -0.82 -4.20 32.69
N LYS A 156 0.22 -4.03 33.56
CA LYS A 156 1.16 -5.11 33.85
C LYS A 156 0.42 -6.39 34.27
N SER A 157 -0.54 -6.29 35.17
CA SER A 157 -1.32 -7.44 35.64
C SER A 157 -2.13 -8.13 34.53
N ALA A 158 -2.61 -7.38 33.52
CA ALA A 158 -3.30 -7.95 32.37
C ALA A 158 -2.34 -8.73 31.46
N VAL A 159 -1.12 -8.21 31.30
CA VAL A 159 -0.06 -8.91 30.53
C VAL A 159 0.40 -10.16 31.28
N GLU A 160 0.67 -10.07 32.56
CA GLU A 160 1.08 -11.20 33.42
C GLU A 160 0.06 -12.34 33.45
N ALA A 161 -1.22 -11.99 33.51
CA ALA A 161 -2.32 -12.95 33.55
C ALA A 161 -2.71 -13.55 32.19
N LEU A 162 -2.09 -13.11 31.07
CA LEU A 162 -2.41 -13.65 29.76
C LEU A 162 -2.12 -15.14 29.69
N PRO A 163 -3.13 -16.01 29.43
CA PRO A 163 -2.90 -17.44 29.29
C PRO A 163 -2.15 -17.76 28.00
N ILE A 164 -1.26 -18.75 28.08
CA ILE A 164 -0.49 -19.27 26.95
C ILE A 164 -0.50 -20.79 26.96
N PRO A 165 -0.78 -21.47 25.82
CA PRO A 165 -0.61 -22.90 25.73
C PRO A 165 0.88 -23.24 25.62
N VAL A 166 1.40 -24.07 26.52
CA VAL A 166 2.81 -24.43 26.56
C VAL A 166 2.99 -25.87 26.04
N ALA A 167 3.54 -25.94 24.82
CA ALA A 167 3.94 -27.18 24.19
C ALA A 167 5.33 -27.66 24.73
N PRO A 168 5.70 -28.94 24.61
CA PRO A 168 7.08 -29.40 24.80
C PRO A 168 8.05 -28.61 23.90
N GLN A 169 9.28 -28.35 24.38
CA GLN A 169 10.24 -27.47 23.67
C GLN A 169 10.48 -27.87 22.22
N GLU A 170 10.61 -29.16 21.94
CA GLU A 170 10.80 -29.61 20.54
C GLU A 170 9.57 -29.33 19.64
N GLN A 171 8.38 -29.36 20.22
CA GLN A 171 7.17 -28.99 19.48
C GLN A 171 7.10 -27.48 19.27
N GLN A 172 7.50 -26.67 20.27
CA GLN A 172 7.58 -25.20 20.09
C GLN A 172 8.49 -24.83 18.90
N LYS A 173 9.70 -25.41 18.84
CA LYS A 173 10.65 -25.19 17.73
C LYS A 173 10.04 -25.58 16.38
N ARG A 174 9.36 -26.73 16.31
CA ARG A 174 8.70 -27.18 15.08
C ARG A 174 7.56 -26.26 14.64
N ILE A 175 6.75 -25.77 15.59
CA ILE A 175 5.67 -24.81 15.33
C ILE A 175 6.26 -23.52 14.80
N VAL A 176 7.28 -22.97 15.47
CA VAL A 176 7.99 -21.76 15.04
C VAL A 176 8.55 -21.94 13.62
N ALA A 177 9.27 -23.03 13.37
CA ALA A 177 9.86 -23.31 12.06
C ALA A 177 8.80 -23.42 10.95
N GLU A 178 7.66 -24.05 11.21
CA GLU A 178 6.58 -24.15 10.22
C GLU A 178 5.91 -22.79 9.95
N ILE A 179 5.66 -21.98 10.99
CA ILE A 179 5.13 -20.62 10.83
C ILE A 179 6.08 -19.76 9.98
N GLU A 180 7.39 -19.77 10.30
CA GLU A 180 8.39 -18.99 9.57
C GLU A 180 8.51 -19.44 8.10
N LYS A 181 8.43 -20.73 7.85
CA LYS A 181 8.41 -21.29 6.51
C LYS A 181 7.18 -20.80 5.71
N GLN A 182 6.00 -20.77 6.32
CA GLN A 182 4.80 -20.26 5.65
C GLN A 182 4.89 -18.75 5.39
N PHE A 183 5.41 -17.97 6.34
CA PHE A 183 5.63 -16.53 6.13
C PHE A 183 6.66 -16.25 5.04
N SER A 184 7.77 -17.01 5.00
CA SER A 184 8.77 -16.89 3.92
C SER A 184 8.16 -17.16 2.54
N ARG A 185 7.30 -18.18 2.43
CA ARG A 185 6.57 -18.47 1.18
C ARG A 185 5.62 -17.34 0.77
N LEU A 186 4.94 -16.74 1.75
CA LEU A 186 4.05 -15.61 1.52
C LEU A 186 4.83 -14.39 1.05
N ASP A 187 5.96 -14.07 1.68
CA ASP A 187 6.83 -12.96 1.29
C ASP A 187 7.38 -13.15 -0.13
N GLU A 188 7.79 -14.37 -0.49
CA GLU A 188 8.22 -14.70 -1.84
C GLU A 188 7.08 -14.53 -2.86
N ALA A 189 5.88 -15.00 -2.54
CA ALA A 189 4.70 -14.83 -3.39
C ALA A 189 4.37 -13.33 -3.61
N ILE A 190 4.43 -12.51 -2.56
CA ILE A 190 4.24 -11.06 -2.64
C ILE A 190 5.32 -10.41 -3.53
N ALA A 191 6.58 -10.79 -3.36
CA ALA A 191 7.68 -10.29 -4.18
C ALA A 191 7.50 -10.67 -5.66
N ASN A 192 7.05 -11.91 -5.94
CA ASN A 192 6.74 -12.38 -7.28
C ASN A 192 5.59 -11.57 -7.91
N LEU A 193 4.49 -11.35 -7.18
CA LEU A 193 3.36 -10.55 -7.67
C LEU A 193 3.77 -9.11 -8.01
N LYS A 194 4.62 -8.49 -7.18
CA LYS A 194 5.18 -7.16 -7.46
C LYS A 194 6.00 -7.15 -8.76
N ARG A 195 6.83 -8.18 -8.97
CA ARG A 195 7.63 -8.35 -10.22
C ARG A 195 6.73 -8.54 -11.44
N VAL A 196 5.71 -9.39 -11.32
CA VAL A 196 4.73 -9.62 -12.40
C VAL A 196 4.00 -8.32 -12.76
N LYS A 197 3.52 -7.57 -11.76
CA LYS A 197 2.87 -6.26 -11.98
C LYS A 197 3.78 -5.27 -12.74
N ALA A 198 5.04 -5.18 -12.36
CA ALA A 198 6.01 -4.32 -13.03
C ALA A 198 6.30 -4.79 -14.48
N ASN A 199 6.41 -6.10 -14.70
CA ASN A 199 6.61 -6.69 -16.02
C ASN A 199 5.41 -6.46 -16.94
N LEU A 200 4.18 -6.62 -16.43
CA LEU A 200 2.95 -6.32 -17.19
C LEU A 200 2.90 -4.87 -17.66
N LYS A 201 3.31 -3.92 -16.81
CA LYS A 201 3.39 -2.51 -17.22
C LYS A 201 4.37 -2.32 -18.38
N ARG A 202 5.57 -2.93 -18.31
CA ARG A 202 6.57 -2.88 -19.38
C ARG A 202 6.08 -3.58 -20.65
N TYR A 203 5.46 -4.75 -20.50
CA TYR A 203 4.90 -5.51 -21.61
C TYR A 203 3.83 -4.72 -22.36
N LYS A 204 2.86 -4.10 -21.65
CA LYS A 204 1.86 -3.21 -22.27
C LYS A 204 2.51 -2.09 -23.08
N ALA A 205 3.52 -1.41 -22.52
CA ALA A 205 4.23 -0.34 -23.23
C ALA A 205 4.95 -0.88 -24.47
N SER A 206 5.58 -2.05 -24.38
CA SER A 206 6.26 -2.72 -25.49
C SER A 206 5.28 -3.12 -26.60
N VAL A 207 4.13 -3.68 -26.25
CA VAL A 207 3.07 -4.03 -27.21
C VAL A 207 2.53 -2.80 -27.92
N LEU A 208 2.22 -1.73 -27.16
CA LEU A 208 1.76 -0.46 -27.76
C LEU A 208 2.82 0.11 -28.70
N LYS A 209 4.09 0.13 -28.30
CA LYS A 209 5.20 0.56 -29.16
C LYS A 209 5.26 -0.28 -30.42
N ALA A 210 5.26 -1.61 -30.31
CA ALA A 210 5.29 -2.51 -31.45
C ALA A 210 4.07 -2.33 -32.40
N ALA A 211 2.89 -2.03 -31.82
CA ALA A 211 1.69 -1.75 -32.59
C ALA A 211 1.85 -0.48 -33.42
N VAL A 212 2.22 0.65 -32.80
CA VAL A 212 2.36 1.94 -33.49
C VAL A 212 3.58 2.00 -34.43
N GLU A 213 4.54 1.11 -34.25
CA GLU A 213 5.68 0.91 -35.18
C GLU A 213 5.34 -0.09 -36.30
N GLY A 214 4.13 -0.66 -36.30
CA GLY A 214 3.65 -1.62 -37.29
C GLY A 214 4.26 -3.03 -37.19
N LYS A 215 5.02 -3.34 -36.13
CA LYS A 215 5.66 -4.65 -35.96
C LYS A 215 4.66 -5.79 -35.79
N LEU A 216 3.53 -5.53 -35.10
CA LEU A 216 2.48 -6.54 -34.88
C LEU A 216 1.75 -6.96 -36.15
N THR A 217 1.82 -6.18 -37.20
CA THR A 217 1.12 -6.44 -38.48
C THR A 217 2.09 -6.65 -39.63
N GLU A 218 3.36 -6.91 -39.38
CA GLU A 218 4.39 -7.07 -40.43
C GLU A 218 4.07 -8.26 -41.36
N ASP A 219 3.79 -9.43 -40.80
CA ASP A 219 3.49 -10.62 -41.60
C ASP A 219 2.17 -10.48 -42.37
N TRP A 220 1.18 -9.85 -41.78
CA TRP A 220 -0.06 -9.53 -42.47
C TRP A 220 0.19 -8.62 -43.69
N ARG A 221 1.02 -7.57 -43.55
CA ARG A 221 1.38 -6.68 -44.66
C ARG A 221 2.15 -7.39 -45.78
N LYS A 222 3.00 -8.37 -45.45
CA LYS A 222 3.70 -9.18 -46.44
C LYS A 222 2.73 -9.99 -47.30
N GLN A 223 1.65 -10.49 -46.67
CA GLN A 223 0.60 -11.27 -47.36
C GLN A 223 -0.40 -10.41 -48.12
N HIS A 224 -0.48 -9.10 -47.81
CA HIS A 224 -1.43 -8.15 -48.40
C HIS A 224 -0.71 -6.94 -49.03
N PRO A 225 0.11 -7.13 -50.08
CA PRO A 225 0.93 -6.05 -50.63
C PRO A 225 0.12 -4.96 -51.39
N ASN A 226 -1.14 -5.24 -51.73
CA ASN A 226 -1.99 -4.39 -52.54
C ASN A 226 -2.93 -3.51 -51.70
N VAL A 227 -2.71 -3.39 -50.40
CA VAL A 227 -3.50 -2.49 -49.53
C VAL A 227 -3.24 -1.04 -49.92
N GLU A 228 -4.33 -0.23 -49.95
CA GLU A 228 -4.24 1.21 -50.22
C GLU A 228 -3.22 1.88 -49.29
N PRO A 229 -2.21 2.59 -49.81
CA PRO A 229 -1.25 3.30 -48.97
C PRO A 229 -1.94 4.41 -48.18
N ALA A 230 -1.54 4.58 -46.89
CA ALA A 230 -2.10 5.58 -45.99
C ALA A 230 -2.01 7.01 -46.53
N ARG A 231 -1.05 7.32 -47.40
CA ARG A 231 -0.95 8.60 -48.11
C ARG A 231 -2.18 8.86 -48.99
N LYS A 232 -2.63 7.87 -49.78
CA LYS A 232 -3.82 7.98 -50.61
C LYS A 232 -5.10 8.15 -49.77
N LEU A 233 -5.17 7.38 -48.66
CA LEU A 233 -6.28 7.55 -47.71
C LEU A 233 -6.31 8.94 -47.10
N LEU A 234 -5.16 9.53 -46.72
CA LEU A 234 -5.06 10.87 -46.18
C LEU A 234 -5.47 11.93 -47.22
N GLU A 235 -5.01 11.79 -48.47
CA GLU A 235 -5.39 12.68 -49.58
C GLU A 235 -6.92 12.69 -49.78
N ARG A 236 -7.57 11.52 -49.74
CA ARG A 236 -9.02 11.36 -49.82
C ARG A 236 -9.76 12.03 -48.66
N ILE A 237 -9.29 11.82 -47.42
CA ILE A 237 -9.84 12.46 -46.21
C ILE A 237 -9.77 13.97 -46.34
N LEU A 238 -8.65 14.53 -46.78
CA LEU A 238 -8.48 15.98 -46.93
C LEU A 238 -9.37 16.54 -48.06
N ALA A 239 -9.51 15.82 -49.16
CA ALA A 239 -10.41 16.20 -50.25
C ALA A 239 -11.88 16.22 -49.82
N GLU A 240 -12.35 15.22 -49.10
CA GLU A 240 -13.69 15.15 -48.52
C GLU A 240 -13.95 16.29 -47.53
N ARG A 241 -13.01 16.61 -46.66
CA ARG A 241 -13.12 17.71 -45.69
C ARG A 241 -13.23 19.04 -46.39
N ARG A 242 -12.48 19.27 -47.46
CA ARG A 242 -12.56 20.47 -48.28
C ARG A 242 -13.94 20.59 -48.95
N ALA A 243 -14.43 19.48 -49.53
CA ALA A 243 -15.73 19.47 -50.22
C ALA A 243 -16.91 19.68 -49.24
N LYS A 244 -16.81 19.16 -48.01
CA LYS A 244 -17.86 19.29 -46.98
C LYS A 244 -17.73 20.60 -46.15
N TRP A 245 -16.79 21.49 -46.47
CA TRP A 245 -16.59 22.70 -45.68
C TRP A 245 -17.83 23.64 -45.79
N SER A 246 -18.43 23.88 -44.63
CA SER A 246 -19.59 24.79 -44.47
C SER A 246 -19.32 25.94 -43.48
N GLY A 247 -18.05 26.12 -43.08
CA GLY A 247 -17.66 27.16 -42.13
C GLY A 247 -17.66 28.56 -42.74
N LYS A 248 -17.57 29.58 -41.88
CA LYS A 248 -17.43 30.96 -42.29
C LYS A 248 -16.02 31.24 -42.81
N GLY A 249 -15.90 31.76 -44.04
CA GLY A 249 -14.62 32.13 -44.63
C GLY A 249 -14.01 31.08 -45.56
N LYS A 250 -12.76 31.33 -45.99
CA LYS A 250 -12.01 30.45 -46.89
C LYS A 250 -11.56 29.18 -46.13
N TYR A 251 -11.72 28.01 -46.74
CA TYR A 251 -11.15 26.78 -46.19
C TYR A 251 -9.63 26.89 -45.99
N LYS A 252 -9.13 26.54 -44.80
CA LYS A 252 -7.70 26.52 -44.52
C LYS A 252 -7.24 25.08 -44.43
N GLU A 253 -6.29 24.73 -45.31
CA GLU A 253 -5.70 23.39 -45.26
C GLU A 253 -4.97 23.13 -43.94
N PRO A 254 -5.14 21.94 -43.35
CA PRO A 254 -4.33 21.55 -42.21
C PRO A 254 -2.86 21.46 -42.59
N THR A 255 -1.97 21.92 -41.71
CA THR A 255 -0.53 21.89 -41.93
C THR A 255 0.01 20.46 -41.86
N PRO A 256 0.82 19.98 -42.83
CA PRO A 256 1.45 18.66 -42.73
C PRO A 256 2.45 18.60 -41.57
N PRO A 257 2.75 17.40 -41.01
CA PRO A 257 3.78 17.25 -40.00
C PRO A 257 5.17 17.53 -40.55
N ASP A 258 6.05 18.09 -39.72
CA ASP A 258 7.49 18.00 -39.96
C ASP A 258 7.95 16.59 -39.63
N THR A 259 8.62 15.92 -40.54
CA THR A 259 9.03 14.52 -40.44
C THR A 259 10.53 14.35 -40.26
N ASN A 260 11.31 15.40 -40.15
CA ASN A 260 12.77 15.35 -40.12
C ASN A 260 13.31 14.54 -38.91
N ASP A 261 12.70 14.71 -37.75
CA ASP A 261 13.08 14.04 -36.50
C ASP A 261 12.18 12.85 -36.15
N LEU A 262 11.28 12.43 -37.04
CA LEU A 262 10.38 11.32 -36.78
C LEU A 262 10.98 10.00 -37.23
N PRO A 263 10.71 8.90 -36.50
CA PRO A 263 11.21 7.57 -36.87
C PRO A 263 10.65 7.12 -38.23
N SER A 264 11.42 6.29 -38.93
CA SER A 264 10.99 5.70 -40.21
C SER A 264 9.74 4.84 -39.99
N LEU A 265 8.83 4.90 -40.95
CA LEU A 265 7.60 4.12 -40.95
C LEU A 265 7.70 2.88 -41.84
N PRO A 266 6.91 1.83 -41.55
CA PRO A 266 6.72 0.72 -42.49
C PRO A 266 6.20 1.18 -43.84
N LYS A 267 6.50 0.40 -44.91
CA LYS A 267 5.97 0.66 -46.23
C LYS A 267 4.43 0.78 -46.21
N GLY A 268 3.94 1.81 -46.86
CA GLY A 268 2.50 2.11 -46.93
C GLY A 268 1.95 2.97 -45.80
N TRP A 269 2.73 3.28 -44.79
CA TRP A 269 2.36 4.17 -43.68
C TRP A 269 2.77 5.61 -43.99
N THR A 270 2.11 6.57 -43.36
CA THR A 270 2.45 8.00 -43.46
C THR A 270 2.21 8.69 -42.12
N TRP A 271 3.01 9.71 -41.84
CA TRP A 271 2.76 10.59 -40.71
C TRP A 271 1.65 11.56 -41.05
N ALA A 272 0.77 11.81 -40.07
CA ALA A 272 -0.27 12.80 -40.15
C ALA A 272 -0.41 13.55 -38.83
N ARG A 273 -0.81 14.81 -38.87
CA ARG A 273 -1.26 15.52 -37.66
C ARG A 273 -2.72 15.17 -37.34
N LEU A 274 -3.10 15.23 -36.08
CA LEU A 274 -4.46 14.99 -35.65
C LEU A 274 -5.47 15.93 -36.37
N GLU A 275 -5.08 17.18 -36.64
CA GLU A 275 -5.91 18.15 -37.39
C GLU A 275 -6.17 17.72 -38.83
N GLN A 276 -5.37 16.86 -39.44
CA GLN A 276 -5.60 16.35 -40.81
C GLN A 276 -6.63 15.22 -40.83
N VAL A 277 -6.72 14.42 -39.76
CA VAL A 277 -7.58 13.23 -39.68
C VAL A 277 -8.80 13.40 -38.78
N GLY A 278 -8.89 14.51 -38.05
CA GLY A 278 -9.99 14.79 -37.14
C GLY A 278 -10.14 16.29 -36.85
N VAL A 279 -11.20 16.63 -36.14
CA VAL A 279 -11.43 17.99 -35.63
C VAL A 279 -11.14 17.98 -34.15
N THR A 280 -10.27 18.89 -33.68
CA THR A 280 -9.97 19.09 -32.28
C THR A 280 -10.60 20.36 -31.77
N PHE A 281 -11.36 20.30 -30.70
CA PHE A 281 -11.94 21.47 -30.05
C PHE A 281 -11.95 21.32 -28.53
N GLY A 282 -11.90 22.45 -27.82
CA GLY A 282 -11.99 22.47 -26.38
C GLY A 282 -13.41 22.21 -25.89
N GLY A 283 -13.52 21.55 -24.74
CA GLY A 283 -14.80 21.35 -24.08
C GLY A 283 -15.41 22.68 -23.58
N LEU A 284 -16.69 22.64 -23.24
CA LEU A 284 -17.39 23.76 -22.64
C LEU A 284 -16.93 23.96 -21.19
N THR A 285 -16.65 25.21 -20.81
CA THR A 285 -16.39 25.58 -19.42
C THR A 285 -17.69 25.89 -18.68
N LYS A 286 -17.81 25.52 -17.42
CA LYS A 286 -18.89 25.98 -16.54
C LYS A 286 -18.85 27.51 -16.46
N ASN A 287 -19.99 28.16 -16.77
CA ASN A 287 -20.11 29.61 -16.67
C ASN A 287 -21.44 29.94 -15.98
N PRO A 288 -21.44 30.66 -14.85
CA PRO A 288 -22.67 31.07 -14.17
C PRO A 288 -23.63 31.89 -15.02
N LYS A 289 -23.10 32.64 -16.03
CA LYS A 289 -23.91 33.38 -16.98
C LYS A 289 -24.72 32.50 -17.95
N ARG A 290 -24.44 31.20 -18.00
CA ARG A 290 -25.19 30.21 -18.81
C ARG A 290 -26.35 29.56 -18.04
N ALA A 291 -26.57 29.89 -16.78
CA ALA A 291 -27.54 29.26 -15.88
C ALA A 291 -29.01 29.40 -16.27
N LYS A 292 -29.31 30.06 -17.42
CA LYS A 292 -30.67 30.20 -17.96
C LYS A 292 -30.92 29.35 -19.21
N LEU A 293 -30.06 28.34 -19.46
CA LEU A 293 -30.17 27.51 -20.65
C LEU A 293 -31.03 26.28 -20.37
N ILE A 294 -31.95 25.99 -21.30
CA ILE A 294 -33.11 25.09 -21.08
C ILE A 294 -32.73 23.59 -21.01
N LYS A 295 -31.55 23.18 -21.47
CA LYS A 295 -31.20 21.78 -21.62
C LYS A 295 -30.00 21.39 -20.74
N LYS A 296 -30.20 20.40 -19.84
CA LYS A 296 -29.13 19.79 -19.06
C LYS A 296 -28.55 18.59 -19.79
N LEU A 297 -27.24 18.56 -20.02
CA LEU A 297 -26.53 17.45 -20.61
C LEU A 297 -25.47 16.90 -19.65
N PRO A 298 -25.20 15.57 -19.69
CA PRO A 298 -24.08 14.99 -18.98
C PRO A 298 -22.76 15.63 -19.42
N TYR A 299 -21.89 15.94 -18.46
CA TYR A 299 -20.66 16.70 -18.67
C TYR A 299 -19.46 15.91 -18.13
N LEU A 300 -18.58 15.50 -19.05
CA LEU A 300 -17.33 14.84 -18.70
C LEU A 300 -16.29 15.87 -18.23
N ARG A 301 -15.70 15.62 -17.09
CA ARG A 301 -14.61 16.42 -16.52
C ARG A 301 -13.32 15.60 -16.55
N VAL A 302 -12.20 16.26 -16.23
CA VAL A 302 -10.90 15.60 -16.03
C VAL A 302 -11.00 14.44 -15.01
N ALA A 303 -11.84 14.61 -13.98
CA ALA A 303 -12.11 13.58 -12.98
C ALA A 303 -12.82 12.32 -13.51
N ASN A 304 -13.39 12.38 -14.71
CA ASN A 304 -14.07 11.25 -15.35
C ASN A 304 -13.17 10.51 -16.35
N VAL A 305 -12.04 11.10 -16.75
CA VAL A 305 -11.17 10.55 -17.80
C VAL A 305 -9.89 10.02 -17.19
N TYR A 306 -9.74 8.70 -17.22
CA TYR A 306 -8.54 7.99 -16.76
C TYR A 306 -7.86 7.27 -17.93
N ALA A 307 -6.66 6.75 -17.69
CA ALA A 307 -5.96 5.95 -18.69
C ALA A 307 -6.74 4.67 -19.00
N ASN A 308 -7.29 4.58 -20.21
CA ASN A 308 -8.11 3.47 -20.73
C ASN A 308 -9.46 3.27 -20.02
N GLU A 309 -9.97 4.26 -19.28
CA GLU A 309 -11.22 4.13 -18.53
C GLU A 309 -11.96 5.46 -18.50
N LEU A 310 -13.28 5.43 -18.70
CA LEU A 310 -14.19 6.53 -18.40
C LEU A 310 -14.98 6.16 -17.15
N ARG A 311 -14.84 6.92 -16.07
CA ARG A 311 -15.62 6.77 -14.86
C ARG A 311 -16.87 7.63 -14.95
N LEU A 312 -18.00 6.96 -15.10
CA LEU A 312 -19.30 7.58 -15.31
C LEU A 312 -20.20 7.55 -14.07
N ASP A 313 -19.69 7.08 -12.95
CA ASP A 313 -20.43 6.91 -11.69
C ASP A 313 -20.85 8.28 -11.10
N GLU A 314 -20.00 9.29 -11.29
CA GLU A 314 -20.24 10.66 -10.83
C GLU A 314 -20.17 11.65 -12.00
N ILE A 315 -21.22 11.68 -12.82
CA ILE A 315 -21.32 12.61 -13.93
C ILE A 315 -22.03 13.90 -13.48
N GLU A 316 -21.33 15.01 -13.64
CA GLU A 316 -21.97 16.32 -13.53
C GLU A 316 -22.77 16.66 -14.78
N HIS A 317 -23.70 17.61 -14.63
CA HIS A 317 -24.51 18.13 -15.74
C HIS A 317 -24.19 19.58 -15.99
N ILE A 318 -24.20 19.96 -17.25
CA ILE A 318 -24.02 21.36 -17.70
C ILE A 318 -25.25 21.81 -18.44
N GLU A 319 -25.66 23.06 -18.23
CA GLU A 319 -26.74 23.70 -18.98
C GLU A 319 -26.19 24.23 -20.29
N VAL A 320 -26.86 23.92 -21.41
CA VAL A 320 -26.43 24.29 -22.77
C VAL A 320 -27.57 24.86 -23.58
N ALA A 321 -27.24 25.74 -24.51
CA ALA A 321 -28.20 26.22 -25.51
C ALA A 321 -28.59 25.11 -26.49
N PRO A 322 -29.81 25.06 -27.02
CA PRO A 322 -30.28 24.03 -27.96
C PRO A 322 -29.36 23.79 -29.16
N PHE A 323 -28.67 24.83 -29.65
CA PHE A 323 -27.76 24.78 -30.81
C PHE A 323 -26.43 24.03 -30.58
N VAL A 324 -26.00 23.85 -29.32
CA VAL A 324 -24.74 23.17 -29.02
C VAL A 324 -24.84 21.65 -29.25
N CYS A 325 -26.05 21.09 -29.23
CA CYS A 325 -26.27 19.66 -29.49
C CYS A 325 -26.13 19.25 -30.97
N THR A 326 -26.26 20.18 -31.90
CA THR A 326 -26.17 19.89 -33.34
C THR A 326 -24.72 19.93 -33.86
N ALA A 327 -23.85 20.71 -33.26
CA ALA A 327 -22.43 20.72 -33.63
C ALA A 327 -21.68 19.43 -33.31
N ALA A 328 -22.20 18.62 -32.39
CA ALA A 328 -21.64 17.31 -32.03
C ALA A 328 -22.13 16.13 -32.88
N ARG A 329 -23.07 16.36 -33.84
CA ARG A 329 -23.62 15.33 -34.73
C ARG A 329 -23.18 15.46 -36.19
N GLY A 330 -22.22 16.33 -36.49
CA GLY A 330 -21.74 16.58 -37.84
C GLY A 330 -20.47 15.84 -38.19
N PHE A 331 -20.53 14.49 -38.29
CA PHE A 331 -19.63 13.66 -39.10
C PHE A 331 -20.39 12.43 -39.59
#